data_39d58ebb2a563d3a14be2673af3c0610
#
_entry.id   39d58ebb2a563d3a14be2673af3c0610
#
_cell.length_a   1.000
_cell.length_b   1.000
_cell.length_c   1.000
_cell.angle_alpha   90.00
_cell.angle_beta   90.00
_cell.angle_gamma   90.00
#
_symmetry.space_group_name_H-M   'P 1'
#
loop_
_entity.id
_entity.type
_entity.pdbx_description
1 polymer ?
#
loop_
_entity_poly.entity_id
_entity_poly.type
_entity_poly.pdbx_seq_one_letter_code
_entity_poly.pdbx_strand_id
1 'polypeptide(L)'
;MEAIKQTQGERASGNLGKIRFGKKTVLIPEMNRATALLLAATLRGFGVEARALETYKGLDLGKEYTSGKECYPCQVTLGDILYFVQEEKKRLGPAFDAGQYVYFLPESDGPCRFGLYNRFQRIVLDSFPGLDRLTISSITTRDGYSFSGILEKEKVLDFQKSGFFAVIVADIMDRLLWRIRPYEKKQGMADEFIERSLRKLEKAFQKHGPSKGFEKILDEVVQIIEEGKALIDPKIPPKPLIGMVGEIFLRTHVQSNQDIIRSLEKHGAEVVNASVAEWGNYVSYDALRTAKAQALLNLKQLRFSPLWSKLKEMLGFGIDLYYKEYRQNQVYKRVQPVLDLIGDHKISHLEEILKEKDLFSFDVATEACLSIASIISCARAGYNGMVNVYPFTCMPSTTTSAVVKPAMSELGIPYWEAPY
;
A
#
# COMPACT_ATOMS: atom_id res chain seq x y z
N MET A 1 9.48 38.52 6.47
CA MET A 1 9.49 37.14 7.04
C MET A 1 8.09 36.61 7.40
N GLU A 2 7.17 37.43 7.91
CA GLU A 2 5.77 37.01 8.18
C GLU A 2 4.95 36.70 6.90
N ALA A 3 5.09 37.48 5.85
CA ALA A 3 4.39 37.25 4.57
C ALA A 3 4.82 35.95 3.87
N ILE A 4 6.07 35.50 4.08
CA ILE A 4 6.57 34.23 3.56
C ILE A 4 6.01 33.04 4.36
N LYS A 5 5.79 33.22 5.68
CA LYS A 5 5.22 32.18 6.54
C LYS A 5 3.72 31.94 6.26
N GLN A 6 2.96 33.02 5.98
CA GLN A 6 1.53 32.88 5.63
C GLN A 6 1.33 32.20 4.26
N THR A 7 2.10 32.55 3.24
CA THR A 7 1.99 31.93 1.91
C THR A 7 2.46 30.48 1.87
N GLN A 8 3.42 30.08 2.69
CA GLN A 8 3.88 28.68 2.76
C GLN A 8 2.94 27.79 3.58
N GLY A 9 2.37 28.30 4.69
CA GLY A 9 1.39 27.56 5.49
C GLY A 9 0.07 27.33 4.76
N GLU A 10 -0.43 28.31 4.01
CA GLU A 10 -1.66 28.22 3.23
C GLU A 10 -1.48 27.38 1.95
N ARG A 11 -0.31 27.39 1.30
CA ARG A 11 -0.01 26.52 0.15
C ARG A 11 0.21 25.06 0.54
N ALA A 12 0.72 24.78 1.72
CA ALA A 12 0.92 23.43 2.23
C ALA A 12 -0.36 22.79 2.81
N SER A 13 -1.33 23.58 3.27
CA SER A 13 -2.63 23.15 3.81
C SER A 13 -3.83 23.60 2.98
N GLY A 14 -3.60 24.50 2.03
CA GLY A 14 -4.65 25.15 1.27
C GLY A 14 -4.97 24.45 -0.03
N ASN A 15 -6.16 23.92 -0.12
CA ASN A 15 -6.87 23.45 -1.32
C ASN A 15 -6.74 21.97 -1.73
N LEU A 16 -6.80 21.06 -0.80
CA LEU A 16 -7.34 19.72 -1.09
C LEU A 16 -8.84 19.76 -1.51
N GLY A 17 -9.47 20.90 -1.39
CA GLY A 17 -10.93 21.01 -1.47
C GLY A 17 -11.56 21.20 -2.86
N LYS A 18 -10.84 21.54 -3.93
CA LYS A 18 -11.46 21.84 -5.25
C LYS A 18 -10.48 21.75 -6.42
N ILE A 19 -9.71 20.68 -6.52
CA ILE A 19 -8.95 20.46 -7.75
C ILE A 19 -9.92 19.86 -8.78
N ARG A 20 -10.46 20.69 -9.67
CA ARG A 20 -11.10 20.17 -10.88
C ARG A 20 -10.00 19.60 -11.75
N PHE A 21 -9.88 18.28 -11.81
CA PHE A 21 -8.81 17.59 -12.53
C PHE A 21 -8.82 17.89 -14.03
N GLY A 22 -9.89 18.38 -14.61
CA GLY A 22 -9.94 18.75 -16.01
C GLY A 22 -9.29 17.66 -16.90
N LYS A 23 -8.39 18.06 -17.78
CA LYS A 23 -7.61 17.15 -18.63
C LYS A 23 -6.23 16.78 -18.02
N LYS A 24 -6.07 16.83 -16.69
CA LYS A 24 -4.78 16.54 -16.04
C LYS A 24 -4.52 15.04 -15.96
N THR A 25 -3.24 14.66 -16.03
CA THR A 25 -2.80 13.28 -15.86
C THR A 25 -2.38 13.03 -14.42
N VAL A 26 -2.95 12.01 -13.77
CA VAL A 26 -2.56 11.56 -12.44
C VAL A 26 -1.35 10.64 -12.56
N LEU A 27 -0.29 10.94 -11.83
CA LEU A 27 0.95 10.17 -11.76
C LEU A 27 0.95 9.38 -10.45
N ILE A 28 1.00 8.05 -10.55
CA ILE A 28 0.98 7.15 -9.40
C ILE A 28 2.39 6.59 -9.20
N PRO A 29 3.06 6.84 -8.06
CA PRO A 29 4.36 6.22 -7.78
C PRO A 29 4.22 4.70 -7.72
N GLU A 30 5.19 4.00 -8.30
CA GLU A 30 5.24 2.54 -8.23
C GLU A 30 5.77 2.09 -6.87
N MET A 31 4.92 2.19 -5.84
CA MET A 31 5.21 1.65 -4.50
C MET A 31 5.08 0.12 -4.47
N ASN A 32 4.12 -0.39 -5.22
CA ASN A 32 3.95 -1.78 -5.61
C ASN A 32 3.48 -1.80 -7.07
N ARG A 33 4.14 -2.60 -7.91
CA ARG A 33 3.90 -2.61 -9.34
C ARG A 33 2.46 -2.95 -9.72
N ALA A 34 1.94 -4.05 -9.20
CA ALA A 34 0.58 -4.49 -9.51
C ALA A 34 -0.46 -3.46 -9.05
N THR A 35 -0.31 -2.94 -7.83
CA THR A 35 -1.19 -1.91 -7.28
C THR A 35 -1.17 -0.63 -8.10
N ALA A 36 0.01 -0.12 -8.48
CA ALA A 36 0.13 1.12 -9.25
C ALA A 36 -0.53 0.98 -10.64
N LEU A 37 -0.31 -0.13 -11.33
CA LEU A 37 -0.91 -0.41 -12.64
C LEU A 37 -2.44 -0.51 -12.56
N LEU A 38 -2.98 -1.28 -11.61
CA LEU A 38 -4.41 -1.50 -11.49
C LEU A 38 -5.16 -0.27 -10.97
N LEU A 39 -4.55 0.54 -10.09
CA LEU A 39 -5.12 1.84 -9.68
C LEU A 39 -5.13 2.83 -10.84
N ALA A 40 -4.06 2.91 -11.63
CA ALA A 40 -4.03 3.76 -12.83
C ALA A 40 -5.10 3.33 -13.83
N ALA A 41 -5.27 2.03 -14.07
CA ALA A 41 -6.30 1.49 -14.94
C ALA A 41 -7.71 1.80 -14.42
N THR A 42 -7.92 1.70 -13.11
CA THR A 42 -9.19 2.05 -12.46
C THR A 42 -9.51 3.53 -12.69
N LEU A 43 -8.56 4.45 -12.43
CA LEU A 43 -8.74 5.88 -12.69
C LEU A 43 -9.12 6.17 -14.16
N ARG A 44 -8.42 5.54 -15.11
CA ARG A 44 -8.74 5.68 -16.55
C ARG A 44 -10.17 5.21 -16.85
N GLY A 45 -10.62 4.14 -16.20
CA GLY A 45 -12.01 3.68 -16.31
C GLY A 45 -13.03 4.71 -15.83
N PHE A 46 -12.70 5.51 -14.81
CA PHE A 46 -13.54 6.62 -14.33
C PHE A 46 -13.39 7.92 -15.15
N GLY A 47 -12.63 7.88 -16.24
CA GLY A 47 -12.43 9.03 -17.13
C GLY A 47 -11.33 9.99 -16.69
N VAL A 48 -10.44 9.55 -15.78
CA VAL A 48 -9.28 10.32 -15.33
C VAL A 48 -8.02 9.74 -15.97
N GLU A 49 -7.28 10.54 -16.74
CA GLU A 49 -5.99 10.11 -17.27
C GLU A 49 -5.03 9.80 -16.12
N ALA A 50 -4.45 8.60 -16.13
CA ALA A 50 -3.55 8.15 -15.08
C ALA A 50 -2.45 7.23 -15.62
N ARG A 51 -1.25 7.37 -15.04
CA ARG A 51 -0.07 6.54 -15.35
C ARG A 51 0.62 6.09 -14.07
N ALA A 52 1.06 4.84 -14.01
CA ALA A 52 2.09 4.43 -13.07
C ALA A 52 3.43 5.03 -13.52
N LEU A 53 4.19 5.59 -12.59
CA LEU A 53 5.53 6.10 -12.87
C LEU A 53 6.51 4.94 -13.03
N GLU A 54 7.53 5.12 -13.84
CA GLU A 54 8.71 4.27 -13.78
C GLU A 54 9.47 4.54 -12.48
N THR A 55 9.87 3.50 -11.80
CA THR A 55 10.52 3.63 -10.50
C THR A 55 12.01 3.34 -10.54
N TYR A 56 12.73 3.84 -9.55
CA TYR A 56 14.14 3.59 -9.25
C TYR A 56 15.15 4.19 -10.24
N LYS A 57 14.75 4.53 -11.46
CA LYS A 57 15.64 5.15 -12.46
C LYS A 57 16.12 6.54 -12.04
N GLY A 58 15.33 7.24 -11.24
CA GLY A 58 15.65 8.55 -10.70
C GLY A 58 16.29 8.53 -9.32
N LEU A 59 16.72 7.38 -8.79
CA LEU A 59 17.21 7.28 -7.40
C LEU A 59 18.34 8.26 -7.10
N ASP A 60 19.31 8.41 -8.01
CA ASP A 60 20.44 9.33 -7.80
C ASP A 60 19.96 10.79 -7.74
N LEU A 61 18.97 11.18 -8.57
CA LEU A 61 18.31 12.48 -8.46
C LEU A 61 17.62 12.65 -7.10
N GLY A 62 16.92 11.62 -6.62
CA GLY A 62 16.29 11.66 -5.30
C GLY A 62 17.31 11.84 -4.18
N LYS A 63 18.44 11.14 -4.24
CA LYS A 63 19.54 11.25 -3.27
C LYS A 63 20.21 12.63 -3.27
N GLU A 64 20.31 13.28 -4.43
CA GLU A 64 20.89 14.62 -4.55
C GLU A 64 20.15 15.66 -3.70
N TYR A 65 18.82 15.54 -3.58
CA TYR A 65 17.96 16.48 -2.86
C TYR A 65 17.52 15.98 -1.46
N THR A 66 18.04 14.87 -1.00
CA THR A 66 17.73 14.30 0.31
C THR A 66 18.99 14.13 1.15
N SER A 67 18.84 14.16 2.48
CA SER A 67 19.96 13.96 3.41
C SER A 67 20.14 12.49 3.82
N GLY A 68 19.23 11.59 3.38
CA GLY A 68 19.14 10.21 3.84
C GLY A 68 18.34 10.03 5.15
N LYS A 69 17.97 11.14 5.81
CA LYS A 69 17.19 11.11 7.07
C LYS A 69 15.69 11.10 6.83
N GLU A 70 15.25 11.48 5.63
CA GLU A 70 13.85 11.55 5.22
C GLU A 70 13.21 10.16 5.07
N CYS A 71 13.97 9.13 5.00
CA CYS A 71 13.61 7.74 4.72
C CYS A 71 13.83 7.32 3.26
N TYR A 72 14.21 6.07 3.04
CA TYR A 72 14.57 5.57 1.72
C TYR A 72 13.43 5.65 0.70
N PRO A 73 12.17 5.26 1.02
CA PRO A 73 11.05 5.47 0.10
C PRO A 73 10.85 6.93 -0.35
N CYS A 74 11.16 7.90 0.51
CA CYS A 74 11.11 9.31 0.15
C CYS A 74 12.13 9.66 -0.94
N GLN A 75 13.33 9.10 -0.85
CA GLN A 75 14.37 9.29 -1.87
C GLN A 75 13.95 8.70 -3.21
N VAL A 76 13.43 7.46 -3.19
CA VAL A 76 12.97 6.79 -4.42
C VAL A 76 11.82 7.55 -5.07
N THR A 77 10.77 7.86 -4.32
CA THR A 77 9.58 8.53 -4.87
C THR A 77 9.84 9.96 -5.31
N LEU A 78 10.75 10.70 -4.66
CA LEU A 78 11.24 11.98 -5.15
C LEU A 78 12.03 11.82 -6.45
N GLY A 79 12.90 10.84 -6.50
CA GLY A 79 13.67 10.54 -7.71
C GLY A 79 12.77 10.18 -8.89
N ASP A 80 11.73 9.39 -8.66
CA ASP A 80 10.80 8.96 -9.70
C ASP A 80 10.06 10.14 -10.33
N ILE A 81 9.56 11.09 -9.52
CA ILE A 81 8.88 12.27 -10.07
C ILE A 81 9.85 13.22 -10.78
N LEU A 82 11.08 13.40 -10.26
CA LEU A 82 12.09 14.22 -10.93
C LEU A 82 12.53 13.60 -12.25
N TYR A 83 12.74 12.29 -12.29
CA TYR A 83 13.06 11.55 -13.53
C TYR A 83 11.93 11.68 -14.55
N PHE A 84 10.68 11.48 -14.14
CA PHE A 84 9.52 11.67 -15.01
C PHE A 84 9.51 13.08 -15.62
N VAL A 85 9.72 14.11 -14.82
CA VAL A 85 9.76 15.51 -15.29
C VAL A 85 10.87 15.71 -16.31
N GLN A 86 12.07 15.15 -16.09
CA GLN A 86 13.18 15.25 -17.04
C GLN A 86 12.84 14.60 -18.37
N GLU A 87 12.30 13.38 -18.35
CA GLU A 87 11.94 12.66 -19.57
C GLU A 87 10.77 13.33 -20.33
N GLU A 88 9.76 13.83 -19.62
CA GLU A 88 8.66 14.56 -20.27
C GLU A 88 9.12 15.92 -20.84
N LYS A 89 10.04 16.63 -20.16
CA LYS A 89 10.66 17.84 -20.74
C LYS A 89 11.45 17.53 -22.01
N LYS A 90 12.21 16.44 -22.06
CA LYS A 90 12.91 16.00 -23.26
C LYS A 90 11.93 15.67 -24.39
N ARG A 91 10.83 14.98 -24.07
CA ARG A 91 9.82 14.53 -25.04
C ARG A 91 8.99 15.68 -25.62
N LEU A 92 8.57 16.63 -24.77
CA LEU A 92 7.62 17.69 -25.15
C LEU A 92 8.31 19.03 -25.47
N GLY A 93 9.56 19.21 -25.06
CA GLY A 93 10.28 20.47 -25.24
C GLY A 93 9.54 21.66 -24.65
N PRO A 94 9.37 22.76 -25.41
CA PRO A 94 8.65 23.96 -24.93
C PRO A 94 7.16 23.74 -24.62
N ALA A 95 6.56 22.64 -25.10
CA ALA A 95 5.16 22.31 -24.81
C ALA A 95 4.95 21.62 -23.44
N PHE A 96 6.04 21.35 -22.71
CA PHE A 96 5.93 20.79 -21.36
C PHE A 96 5.29 21.80 -20.41
N ASP A 97 4.22 21.39 -19.76
CA ASP A 97 3.55 22.15 -18.70
C ASP A 97 3.33 21.28 -17.48
N ALA A 98 4.07 21.53 -16.41
CA ALA A 98 3.93 20.80 -15.14
C ALA A 98 2.52 20.89 -14.54
N GLY A 99 1.78 21.97 -14.84
CA GLY A 99 0.38 22.14 -14.42
C GLY A 99 -0.60 21.11 -14.99
N GLN A 100 -0.21 20.34 -16.03
CA GLN A 100 -1.01 19.24 -16.58
C GLN A 100 -0.91 17.95 -15.77
N TYR A 101 -0.10 17.91 -14.73
CA TYR A 101 0.15 16.69 -13.95
C TYR A 101 -0.28 16.87 -12.50
N VAL A 102 -0.76 15.76 -11.93
CA VAL A 102 -1.05 15.62 -10.50
C VAL A 102 -0.27 14.41 -10.00
N TYR A 103 0.67 14.63 -9.10
CA TYR A 103 1.41 13.58 -8.45
C TYR A 103 0.64 13.08 -7.24
N PHE A 104 0.23 11.81 -7.29
CA PHE A 104 -0.52 11.16 -6.24
C PHE A 104 0.47 10.57 -5.22
N LEU A 105 0.53 11.15 -4.04
CA LEU A 105 1.41 10.70 -2.96
C LEU A 105 0.60 10.60 -1.66
N PRO A 106 0.18 9.39 -1.24
CA PRO A 106 -0.54 9.22 0.02
C PRO A 106 0.32 9.63 1.22
N GLU A 107 -0.32 9.92 2.35
CA GLU A 107 0.33 10.26 3.61
C GLU A 107 -0.31 9.52 4.79
N SER A 108 0.39 9.45 5.92
CA SER A 108 -0.15 8.93 7.17
C SER A 108 0.05 9.91 8.31
N ASP A 109 -0.81 9.83 9.31
CA ASP A 109 -0.79 10.69 10.49
C ASP A 109 -0.09 10.07 11.71
N GLY A 110 0.34 8.83 11.60
CA GLY A 110 1.03 8.12 12.67
C GLY A 110 2.46 8.64 12.90
N PRO A 111 3.18 8.08 13.87
CA PRO A 111 4.56 8.45 14.17
C PRO A 111 5.55 7.92 13.11
N CYS A 112 5.23 8.08 11.84
CA CYS A 112 5.99 7.65 10.68
C CYS A 112 6.41 8.86 9.84
N ARG A 113 7.64 8.85 9.33
CA ARG A 113 8.15 9.92 8.45
C ARG A 113 7.38 10.04 7.13
N PHE A 114 6.62 9.02 6.75
CA PHE A 114 5.74 9.04 5.58
C PHE A 114 4.77 10.23 5.58
N GLY A 115 4.31 10.68 6.74
CA GLY A 115 3.47 11.88 6.87
C GLY A 115 4.15 13.21 6.45
N LEU A 116 5.45 13.20 6.15
CA LEU A 116 6.20 14.37 5.73
C LEU A 116 6.61 14.35 4.25
N TYR A 117 6.47 13.21 3.55
CA TYR A 117 7.00 13.08 2.19
C TYR A 117 6.41 14.11 1.22
N ASN A 118 5.11 14.29 1.23
CA ASN A 118 4.42 15.23 0.35
C ASN A 118 4.91 16.67 0.57
N ARG A 119 5.10 17.09 1.82
CA ARG A 119 5.60 18.43 2.18
C ARG A 119 7.06 18.61 1.77
N PHE A 120 7.88 17.63 2.07
CA PHE A 120 9.29 17.65 1.70
C PHE A 120 9.46 17.69 0.17
N GLN A 121 8.76 16.81 -0.55
CA GLN A 121 8.82 16.78 -2.01
C GLN A 121 8.24 18.06 -2.64
N ARG A 122 7.23 18.70 -2.01
CA ARG A 122 6.74 20.02 -2.44
C ARG A 122 7.84 21.09 -2.36
N ILE A 123 8.58 21.12 -1.24
CA ILE A 123 9.69 22.05 -1.06
C ILE A 123 10.75 21.85 -2.15
N VAL A 124 11.13 20.62 -2.43
CA VAL A 124 12.10 20.30 -3.48
C VAL A 124 11.58 20.70 -4.86
N LEU A 125 10.34 20.35 -5.22
CA LEU A 125 9.76 20.70 -6.51
C LEU A 125 9.63 22.22 -6.69
N ASP A 126 9.33 22.97 -5.64
CA ASP A 126 9.24 24.45 -5.69
C ASP A 126 10.60 25.12 -5.94
N SER A 127 11.71 24.41 -5.71
CA SER A 127 13.05 24.93 -6.04
C SER A 127 13.37 24.91 -7.54
N PHE A 128 12.56 24.20 -8.35
CA PHE A 128 12.73 24.10 -9.80
C PHE A 128 11.78 25.05 -10.53
N PRO A 129 12.26 25.85 -11.49
CA PRO A 129 11.40 26.75 -12.26
C PRO A 129 10.23 26.01 -12.94
N GLY A 130 9.01 26.48 -12.64
CA GLY A 130 7.76 25.98 -13.22
C GLY A 130 7.22 24.67 -12.62
N LEU A 131 7.93 24.01 -11.68
CA LEU A 131 7.43 22.81 -11.01
C LEU A 131 6.53 23.13 -9.80
N ASP A 132 6.46 24.37 -9.37
CA ASP A 132 5.44 24.87 -8.43
C ASP A 132 4.01 24.65 -8.95
N ARG A 133 3.83 24.54 -10.27
CA ARG A 133 2.55 24.26 -10.94
C ARG A 133 2.15 22.78 -10.92
N LEU A 134 3.09 21.84 -10.70
CA LEU A 134 2.80 20.43 -10.52
C LEU A 134 2.07 20.24 -9.19
N THR A 135 0.86 19.70 -9.23
CA THR A 135 0.06 19.48 -8.02
C THR A 135 0.50 18.18 -7.34
N ILE A 136 0.78 18.21 -6.03
CA ILE A 136 0.83 16.99 -5.22
C ILE A 136 -0.54 16.81 -4.58
N SER A 137 -1.18 15.66 -4.84
CA SER A 137 -2.45 15.28 -4.23
C SER A 137 -2.20 14.13 -3.26
N SER A 138 -2.55 14.33 -2.00
CA SER A 138 -2.45 13.30 -0.98
C SER A 138 -3.83 12.89 -0.47
N ILE A 139 -3.93 11.61 -0.14
CA ILE A 139 -5.01 11.06 0.66
C ILE A 139 -4.42 10.65 2.00
N THR A 140 -5.20 10.78 3.07
CA THR A 140 -4.69 10.61 4.43
C THR A 140 -5.37 9.48 5.17
N THR A 141 -4.72 8.98 6.22
CA THR A 141 -5.34 8.00 7.12
C THR A 141 -6.48 8.60 7.93
N ARG A 142 -6.51 9.93 8.14
CA ARG A 142 -7.55 10.64 8.92
C ARG A 142 -8.95 10.46 8.38
N ASP A 143 -9.08 10.41 7.07
CA ASP A 143 -10.37 10.28 6.38
C ASP A 143 -10.56 8.91 5.71
N GLY A 144 -9.77 7.91 6.13
CA GLY A 144 -9.81 6.56 5.58
C GLY A 144 -9.36 6.49 4.12
N TYR A 145 -8.43 7.35 3.71
CA TYR A 145 -7.98 7.50 2.33
C TYR A 145 -9.11 7.92 1.37
N SER A 146 -9.89 8.93 1.74
CA SER A 146 -10.93 9.48 0.88
C SER A 146 -10.35 10.13 -0.39
N PHE A 147 -10.95 9.84 -1.53
CA PHE A 147 -10.64 10.46 -2.83
C PHE A 147 -11.49 11.70 -3.11
N SER A 148 -12.11 12.27 -2.08
CA SER A 148 -12.84 13.52 -2.20
C SER A 148 -11.89 14.64 -2.63
N GLY A 149 -12.16 15.27 -3.78
CA GLY A 149 -11.28 16.28 -4.40
C GLY A 149 -10.45 15.78 -5.57
N ILE A 150 -10.29 14.46 -5.73
CA ILE A 150 -9.68 13.84 -6.91
C ILE A 150 -10.75 13.54 -7.98
N LEU A 151 -11.93 13.15 -7.57
CA LEU A 151 -13.04 12.80 -8.44
C LEU A 151 -14.27 13.68 -8.17
N GLU A 152 -15.19 13.71 -9.13
CA GLU A 152 -16.54 14.25 -8.93
C GLU A 152 -17.19 13.52 -7.75
N LYS A 153 -17.92 14.26 -6.91
CA LYS A 153 -18.47 13.76 -5.65
C LYS A 153 -19.27 12.47 -5.81
N GLU A 154 -20.01 12.37 -6.91
CA GLU A 154 -20.86 11.23 -7.24
C GLU A 154 -20.05 9.96 -7.56
N LYS A 155 -18.82 10.11 -8.03
CA LYS A 155 -17.93 9.01 -8.42
C LYS A 155 -17.00 8.54 -7.31
N VAL A 156 -16.83 9.36 -6.25
CA VAL A 156 -15.84 9.08 -5.19
C VAL A 156 -16.07 7.74 -4.54
N LEU A 157 -17.30 7.44 -4.11
CA LEU A 157 -17.60 6.19 -3.41
C LEU A 157 -17.40 4.95 -4.31
N ASP A 158 -17.84 5.05 -5.57
CA ASP A 158 -17.70 3.94 -6.52
C ASP A 158 -16.21 3.72 -6.87
N PHE A 159 -15.43 4.81 -6.97
CA PHE A 159 -13.99 4.71 -7.14
C PHE A 159 -13.29 4.10 -5.91
N GLN A 160 -13.62 4.54 -4.69
CA GLN A 160 -13.06 3.95 -3.46
C GLN A 160 -13.28 2.43 -3.42
N LYS A 161 -14.48 1.97 -3.76
CA LYS A 161 -14.82 0.55 -3.84
C LYS A 161 -13.98 -0.17 -4.90
N SER A 162 -13.89 0.39 -6.10
CA SER A 162 -13.14 -0.20 -7.21
C SER A 162 -11.63 -0.15 -6.98
N GLY A 163 -11.13 0.94 -6.40
CA GLY A 163 -9.72 1.11 -6.05
C GLY A 163 -9.28 0.12 -4.96
N PHE A 164 -10.09 -0.06 -3.92
CA PHE A 164 -9.77 -1.07 -2.91
C PHE A 164 -9.83 -2.51 -3.48
N PHE A 165 -10.78 -2.79 -4.36
CA PHE A 165 -10.82 -4.07 -5.08
C PHE A 165 -9.58 -4.26 -5.97
N ALA A 166 -9.09 -3.18 -6.61
CA ALA A 166 -7.84 -3.23 -7.36
C ALA A 166 -6.63 -3.57 -6.48
N VAL A 167 -6.57 -3.02 -5.25
CA VAL A 167 -5.53 -3.37 -4.26
C VAL A 167 -5.62 -4.86 -3.88
N ILE A 168 -6.81 -5.38 -3.57
CA ILE A 168 -6.99 -6.82 -3.26
C ILE A 168 -6.52 -7.70 -4.42
N VAL A 169 -6.90 -7.36 -5.66
CA VAL A 169 -6.50 -8.14 -6.84
C VAL A 169 -4.99 -8.05 -7.08
N ALA A 170 -4.37 -6.89 -6.84
CA ALA A 170 -2.93 -6.73 -6.91
C ALA A 170 -2.20 -7.65 -5.90
N ASP A 171 -2.67 -7.67 -4.65
CA ASP A 171 -2.13 -8.56 -3.61
C ASP A 171 -2.29 -10.05 -3.99
N ILE A 172 -3.42 -10.43 -4.62
CA ILE A 172 -3.62 -11.79 -5.14
C ILE A 172 -2.62 -12.11 -6.26
N MET A 173 -2.32 -11.17 -7.16
CA MET A 173 -1.34 -11.39 -8.22
C MET A 173 0.08 -11.55 -7.68
N ASP A 174 0.47 -10.77 -6.68
CA ASP A 174 1.75 -10.91 -5.99
C ASP A 174 1.85 -12.28 -5.28
N ARG A 175 0.81 -12.66 -4.53
CA ARG A 175 0.75 -13.97 -3.86
C ARG A 175 0.77 -15.13 -4.84
N LEU A 176 0.10 -14.98 -5.97
CA LEU A 176 0.15 -15.98 -7.04
C LEU A 176 1.58 -16.15 -7.57
N LEU A 177 2.29 -15.02 -7.81
CA LEU A 177 3.68 -15.06 -8.25
C LEU A 177 4.56 -15.82 -7.24
N TRP A 178 4.49 -15.43 -5.96
CA TRP A 178 5.32 -16.03 -4.90
C TRP A 178 4.93 -17.48 -4.60
N ARG A 179 3.69 -17.88 -4.89
CA ARG A 179 3.21 -19.26 -4.74
C ARG A 179 3.61 -20.16 -5.90
N ILE A 180 3.67 -19.65 -7.14
CA ILE A 180 4.00 -20.47 -8.32
C ILE A 180 5.49 -20.48 -8.65
N ARG A 181 6.19 -19.34 -8.50
CA ARG A 181 7.59 -19.19 -8.92
C ARG A 181 8.57 -20.16 -8.26
N PRO A 182 8.48 -20.48 -6.96
CA PRO A 182 9.34 -21.49 -6.35
C PRO A 182 9.17 -22.90 -6.90
N TYR A 183 8.03 -23.16 -7.56
CA TYR A 183 7.62 -24.48 -8.06
C TYR A 183 7.44 -24.51 -9.59
N GLU A 184 7.89 -23.49 -10.31
CA GLU A 184 7.68 -23.40 -11.75
C GLU A 184 8.41 -24.49 -12.53
N LYS A 185 7.76 -25.05 -13.58
CA LYS A 185 8.31 -26.09 -14.45
C LYS A 185 9.57 -25.65 -15.20
N LYS A 186 9.67 -24.38 -15.50
CA LYS A 186 10.81 -23.76 -16.17
C LYS A 186 11.01 -22.35 -15.63
N GLN A 187 12.23 -22.03 -15.25
CA GLN A 187 12.59 -20.73 -14.69
C GLN A 187 12.15 -19.57 -15.56
N GLY A 188 11.50 -18.58 -14.94
CA GLY A 188 11.04 -17.34 -15.56
C GLY A 188 9.61 -17.40 -16.12
N MET A 189 8.98 -18.58 -16.20
CA MET A 189 7.60 -18.70 -16.70
C MET A 189 6.60 -17.96 -15.81
N ALA A 190 6.80 -17.98 -14.50
CA ALA A 190 5.94 -17.31 -13.55
C ALA A 190 5.95 -15.80 -13.73
N ASP A 191 7.13 -15.20 -13.88
CA ASP A 191 7.28 -13.76 -14.08
C ASP A 191 6.62 -13.30 -15.40
N GLU A 192 6.89 -13.99 -16.51
CA GLU A 192 6.27 -13.68 -17.82
C GLU A 192 4.75 -13.83 -17.76
N PHE A 193 4.26 -14.85 -17.08
CA PHE A 193 2.84 -15.09 -16.88
C PHE A 193 2.17 -13.96 -16.11
N ILE A 194 2.74 -13.54 -14.99
CA ILE A 194 2.19 -12.45 -14.16
C ILE A 194 2.19 -11.13 -14.92
N GLU A 195 3.26 -10.79 -15.64
CA GLU A 195 3.31 -9.56 -16.45
C GLU A 195 2.22 -9.54 -17.55
N ARG A 196 1.97 -10.67 -18.19
CA ARG A 196 0.88 -10.81 -19.17
C ARG A 196 -0.50 -10.69 -18.50
N SER A 197 -0.66 -11.31 -17.34
CA SER A 197 -1.91 -11.29 -16.56
C SER A 197 -2.21 -9.89 -16.04
N LEU A 198 -1.23 -9.13 -15.57
CA LEU A 198 -1.42 -7.73 -15.15
C LEU A 198 -1.91 -6.87 -16.32
N ARG A 199 -1.35 -7.02 -17.52
CA ARG A 199 -1.85 -6.30 -18.72
C ARG A 199 -3.30 -6.65 -19.07
N LYS A 200 -3.72 -7.90 -18.82
CA LYS A 200 -5.10 -8.36 -19.01
C LYS A 200 -6.03 -7.71 -17.98
N LEU A 201 -5.62 -7.71 -16.71
CA LEU A 201 -6.36 -7.09 -15.61
C LEU A 201 -6.44 -5.56 -15.74
N GLU A 202 -5.42 -4.85 -16.22
CA GLU A 202 -5.51 -3.42 -16.51
C GLU A 202 -6.69 -3.11 -17.45
N LYS A 203 -6.82 -3.87 -18.55
CA LYS A 203 -7.95 -3.73 -19.49
C LYS A 203 -9.29 -4.03 -18.82
N ALA A 204 -9.34 -5.07 -17.97
CA ALA A 204 -10.54 -5.45 -17.25
C ALA A 204 -10.96 -4.36 -16.25
N PHE A 205 -10.04 -3.80 -15.46
CA PHE A 205 -10.32 -2.71 -14.53
C PHE A 205 -10.73 -1.43 -15.23
N GLN A 206 -10.07 -1.06 -16.31
CA GLN A 206 -10.46 0.12 -17.09
C GLN A 206 -11.86 -0.01 -17.68
N LYS A 207 -12.25 -1.20 -18.13
CA LYS A 207 -13.54 -1.46 -18.76
C LYS A 207 -14.67 -1.66 -17.74
N HIS A 208 -14.42 -2.42 -16.68
CA HIS A 208 -15.45 -2.94 -15.77
C HIS A 208 -15.42 -2.32 -14.38
N GLY A 209 -14.34 -1.66 -13.97
CA GLY A 209 -14.21 -1.02 -12.66
C GLY A 209 -15.36 -0.04 -12.37
N PRO A 210 -15.66 0.92 -13.26
CA PRO A 210 -16.71 1.91 -13.03
C PRO A 210 -18.13 1.34 -13.03
N SER A 211 -18.37 0.24 -13.73
CA SER A 211 -19.71 -0.34 -13.95
C SER A 211 -20.15 -1.34 -12.89
N LYS A 212 -19.46 -1.37 -11.72
CA LYS A 212 -19.70 -2.40 -10.68
C LYS A 212 -19.51 -3.83 -11.20
N GLY A 213 -18.70 -3.99 -12.25
CA GLY A 213 -18.40 -5.28 -12.88
C GLY A 213 -17.39 -6.12 -12.10
N PHE A 214 -17.41 -6.07 -10.77
CA PHE A 214 -16.52 -6.82 -9.88
C PHE A 214 -16.51 -8.32 -10.16
N GLU A 215 -17.68 -8.91 -10.43
CA GLU A 215 -17.77 -10.34 -10.72
C GLU A 215 -17.04 -10.70 -12.02
N LYS A 216 -17.13 -9.87 -13.07
CA LYS A 216 -16.42 -10.10 -14.34
C LYS A 216 -14.90 -10.02 -14.15
N ILE A 217 -14.43 -9.08 -13.33
CA ILE A 217 -12.99 -8.99 -13.00
C ILE A 217 -12.59 -10.19 -12.16
N LEU A 218 -13.43 -10.61 -11.21
CA LEU A 218 -13.14 -11.76 -10.34
C LEU A 218 -13.12 -13.07 -11.13
N ASP A 219 -13.99 -13.25 -12.10
CA ASP A 219 -13.97 -14.40 -13.02
C ASP A 219 -12.64 -14.45 -13.80
N GLU A 220 -12.17 -13.30 -14.27
CA GLU A 220 -10.86 -13.15 -14.91
C GLU A 220 -9.72 -13.54 -13.97
N VAL A 221 -9.77 -13.07 -12.70
CA VAL A 221 -8.77 -13.44 -11.68
C VAL A 221 -8.76 -14.94 -11.43
N VAL A 222 -9.93 -15.57 -11.31
CA VAL A 222 -10.04 -17.04 -11.11
C VAL A 222 -9.41 -17.79 -12.29
N GLN A 223 -9.72 -17.39 -13.52
CA GLN A 223 -9.10 -17.97 -14.71
C GLN A 223 -7.56 -17.82 -14.71
N ILE A 224 -7.04 -16.63 -14.34
CA ILE A 224 -5.60 -16.41 -14.22
C ILE A 224 -4.98 -17.37 -13.19
N ILE A 225 -5.65 -17.61 -12.06
CA ILE A 225 -5.14 -18.53 -11.03
C ILE A 225 -5.14 -19.97 -11.53
N GLU A 226 -6.16 -20.41 -12.28
CA GLU A 226 -6.20 -21.73 -12.92
C GLU A 226 -5.04 -21.91 -13.91
N GLU A 227 -4.81 -20.91 -14.77
CA GLU A 227 -3.68 -20.89 -15.70
C GLU A 227 -2.33 -20.90 -14.96
N GLY A 228 -2.19 -20.09 -13.88
CA GLY A 228 -0.99 -20.04 -13.06
C GLY A 228 -0.69 -21.35 -12.33
N LYS A 229 -1.71 -22.02 -11.79
CA LYS A 229 -1.57 -23.33 -11.17
C LYS A 229 -0.97 -24.36 -12.12
N ALA A 230 -1.29 -24.29 -13.40
CA ALA A 230 -0.74 -25.20 -14.42
C ALA A 230 0.78 -25.03 -14.64
N LEU A 231 1.39 -23.94 -14.18
CA LEU A 231 2.84 -23.73 -14.24
C LEU A 231 3.62 -24.47 -13.16
N ILE A 232 2.95 -24.92 -12.09
CA ILE A 232 3.57 -25.63 -10.97
C ILE A 232 4.00 -27.04 -11.41
N ASP A 233 5.24 -27.41 -11.10
CA ASP A 233 5.71 -28.80 -11.21
C ASP A 233 5.31 -29.57 -9.93
N PRO A 234 4.39 -30.55 -10.03
CA PRO A 234 3.94 -31.31 -8.86
C PRO A 234 5.01 -32.23 -8.27
N LYS A 235 6.16 -32.39 -8.93
CA LYS A 235 7.29 -33.18 -8.44
C LYS A 235 8.17 -32.44 -7.46
N ILE A 236 8.09 -31.09 -7.41
CA ILE A 236 8.85 -30.28 -6.46
C ILE A 236 8.17 -30.39 -5.08
N PRO A 237 8.88 -30.86 -4.05
CA PRO A 237 8.29 -30.99 -2.71
C PRO A 237 8.01 -29.63 -2.09
N PRO A 238 7.06 -29.54 -1.13
CA PRO A 238 6.81 -28.33 -0.37
C PRO A 238 8.09 -27.73 0.23
N LYS A 239 8.24 -26.42 0.11
CA LYS A 239 9.42 -25.69 0.60
C LYS A 239 9.15 -25.10 1.98
N PRO A 240 10.19 -24.81 2.77
CA PRO A 240 10.06 -24.04 4.00
C PRO A 240 9.33 -22.73 3.76
N LEU A 241 8.34 -22.46 4.61
CA LEU A 241 7.50 -21.27 4.51
C LEU A 241 8.10 -20.13 5.34
N ILE A 242 8.42 -19.02 4.68
CA ILE A 242 8.99 -17.82 5.31
C ILE A 242 7.98 -16.70 5.25
N GLY A 243 7.62 -16.16 6.42
CA GLY A 243 6.77 -14.98 6.49
C GLY A 243 7.59 -13.70 6.34
N MET A 244 7.05 -12.73 5.60
CA MET A 244 7.68 -11.42 5.43
C MET A 244 6.74 -10.31 5.86
N VAL A 245 7.24 -9.43 6.71
CA VAL A 245 6.56 -8.23 7.22
C VAL A 245 7.49 -7.03 7.10
N GLY A 246 7.06 -5.90 7.62
CA GLY A 246 7.88 -4.69 7.67
C GLY A 246 7.25 -3.53 6.92
N GLU A 247 8.06 -2.55 6.55
CA GLU A 247 7.61 -1.32 5.94
C GLU A 247 6.98 -1.60 4.56
N ILE A 248 5.79 -1.04 4.33
CA ILE A 248 4.90 -1.37 3.21
C ILE A 248 5.57 -1.18 1.84
N PHE A 249 6.30 -0.08 1.64
CA PHE A 249 7.01 0.18 0.40
C PHE A 249 8.14 -0.84 0.20
N LEU A 250 9.04 -0.98 1.18
CA LEU A 250 10.23 -1.83 1.05
C LEU A 250 9.88 -3.30 0.83
N ARG A 251 8.88 -3.83 1.53
CA ARG A 251 8.53 -5.25 1.41
C ARG A 251 7.91 -5.62 0.06
N THR A 252 7.43 -4.63 -0.73
CA THR A 252 6.80 -4.85 -2.04
C THR A 252 7.59 -4.27 -3.21
N HIS A 253 8.52 -3.34 -2.97
CA HIS A 253 9.29 -2.67 -4.02
C HIS A 253 10.59 -3.42 -4.32
N VAL A 254 10.55 -4.22 -5.37
CA VAL A 254 11.60 -5.20 -5.74
C VAL A 254 12.99 -4.56 -5.83
N GLN A 255 13.11 -3.39 -6.47
CA GLN A 255 14.41 -2.72 -6.64
C GLN A 255 14.98 -2.23 -5.30
N SER A 256 14.12 -1.66 -4.43
CA SER A 256 14.57 -1.13 -3.14
C SER A 256 14.97 -2.20 -2.15
N ASN A 257 14.35 -3.39 -2.20
CA ASN A 257 14.66 -4.50 -1.33
C ASN A 257 15.62 -5.53 -1.96
N GLN A 258 16.22 -5.19 -3.13
CA GLN A 258 17.17 -6.04 -3.86
C GLN A 258 16.60 -7.44 -4.19
N ASP A 259 15.30 -7.51 -4.46
CA ASP A 259 14.58 -8.76 -4.77
C ASP A 259 14.78 -9.85 -3.70
N ILE A 260 14.58 -9.47 -2.44
CA ILE A 260 14.80 -10.34 -1.27
C ILE A 260 13.95 -11.62 -1.37
N ILE A 261 12.71 -11.53 -1.88
CA ILE A 261 11.84 -12.70 -2.05
C ILE A 261 12.50 -13.71 -2.98
N ARG A 262 12.97 -13.25 -4.14
CA ARG A 262 13.67 -14.13 -5.09
C ARG A 262 14.97 -14.69 -4.51
N SER A 263 15.66 -13.93 -3.67
CA SER A 263 16.84 -14.40 -2.96
C SER A 263 16.48 -15.55 -2.03
N LEU A 264 15.42 -15.43 -1.24
CA LEU A 264 14.92 -16.51 -0.37
C LEU A 264 14.46 -17.73 -1.17
N GLU A 265 13.76 -17.54 -2.29
CA GLU A 265 13.34 -18.62 -3.20
C GLU A 265 14.52 -19.39 -3.79
N LYS A 266 15.60 -18.70 -4.18
CA LYS A 266 16.86 -19.33 -4.63
C LYS A 266 17.50 -20.21 -3.56
N HIS A 267 17.30 -19.88 -2.29
CA HIS A 267 17.73 -20.69 -1.15
C HIS A 267 16.72 -21.75 -0.73
N GLY A 268 15.70 -21.96 -1.53
CA GLY A 268 14.76 -23.06 -1.35
C GLY A 268 13.52 -22.74 -0.51
N ALA A 269 13.20 -21.47 -0.28
CA ALA A 269 12.02 -21.07 0.46
C ALA A 269 10.79 -20.80 -0.43
N GLU A 270 9.59 -20.87 0.17
CA GLU A 270 8.37 -20.21 -0.29
C GLU A 270 8.12 -19.01 0.63
N VAL A 271 7.79 -17.84 0.06
CA VAL A 271 7.64 -16.61 0.84
C VAL A 271 6.19 -16.16 0.85
N VAL A 272 5.68 -15.80 2.02
CA VAL A 272 4.37 -15.16 2.21
C VAL A 272 4.58 -13.75 2.76
N ASN A 273 4.34 -12.76 1.91
CA ASN A 273 4.45 -11.36 2.28
C ASN A 273 3.08 -10.81 2.75
N ALA A 274 3.10 -9.94 3.77
CA ALA A 274 1.90 -9.24 4.20
C ALA A 274 1.36 -8.34 3.08
N SER A 275 0.03 -8.27 2.93
CA SER A 275 -0.63 -7.56 1.83
C SER A 275 -0.73 -6.04 2.06
N VAL A 276 -0.99 -5.30 0.98
CA VAL A 276 -1.33 -3.87 1.07
C VAL A 276 -2.78 -3.69 1.55
N ALA A 277 -3.68 -4.61 1.20
CA ALA A 277 -5.07 -4.59 1.65
C ALA A 277 -5.20 -4.71 3.17
N GLU A 278 -4.31 -5.47 3.83
CA GLU A 278 -4.25 -5.57 5.30
C GLU A 278 -4.08 -4.19 5.95
N TRP A 279 -3.20 -3.35 5.39
CA TRP A 279 -3.05 -1.96 5.84
C TRP A 279 -4.34 -1.16 5.66
N GLY A 280 -5.03 -1.31 4.53
CA GLY A 280 -6.33 -0.65 4.30
C GLY A 280 -7.39 -1.05 5.32
N ASN A 281 -7.44 -2.32 5.73
CA ASN A 281 -8.31 -2.82 6.78
C ASN A 281 -7.91 -2.27 8.16
N TYR A 282 -6.60 -2.23 8.44
CA TYR A 282 -6.06 -1.68 9.68
C TYR A 282 -6.46 -0.21 9.88
N VAL A 283 -6.32 0.62 8.84
CA VAL A 283 -6.69 2.06 8.92
C VAL A 283 -8.15 2.23 9.31
N SER A 284 -9.07 1.46 8.71
CA SER A 284 -10.51 1.52 9.04
C SER A 284 -10.80 0.97 10.43
N TYR A 285 -10.12 -0.12 10.82
CA TYR A 285 -10.24 -0.71 12.14
C TYR A 285 -9.76 0.24 13.26
N ASP A 286 -8.59 0.84 13.08
CA ASP A 286 -8.02 1.77 14.07
C ASP A 286 -8.84 3.06 14.18
N ALA A 287 -9.36 3.58 13.07
CA ALA A 287 -10.27 4.72 13.07
C ALA A 287 -11.57 4.40 13.82
N LEU A 288 -12.16 3.21 13.59
CA LEU A 288 -13.35 2.73 14.32
C LEU A 288 -13.06 2.59 15.82
N ARG A 289 -11.93 1.99 16.19
CA ARG A 289 -11.48 1.80 17.57
C ARG A 289 -11.29 3.14 18.28
N THR A 290 -10.62 4.09 17.63
CA THR A 290 -10.39 5.45 18.15
C THR A 290 -11.70 6.21 18.32
N ALA A 291 -12.60 6.16 17.34
CA ALA A 291 -13.92 6.79 17.44
C ALA A 291 -14.74 6.21 18.58
N LYS A 292 -14.69 4.88 18.80
CA LYS A 292 -15.33 4.19 19.93
C LYS A 292 -14.78 4.65 21.28
N ALA A 293 -13.46 4.75 21.43
CA ALA A 293 -12.81 5.22 22.66
C ALA A 293 -13.22 6.68 22.97
N GLN A 294 -13.22 7.54 21.95
CA GLN A 294 -13.64 8.94 22.09
C GLN A 294 -15.14 9.08 22.40
N ALA A 295 -16.00 8.25 21.81
CA ALA A 295 -17.43 8.22 22.13
C ALA A 295 -17.68 7.84 23.59
N LEU A 296 -16.99 6.82 24.09
CA LEU A 296 -17.08 6.41 25.51
C LEU A 296 -16.58 7.51 26.45
N LEU A 297 -15.50 8.21 26.10
CA LEU A 297 -15.00 9.34 26.88
C LEU A 297 -16.02 10.49 26.92
N ASN A 298 -16.59 10.86 25.78
CA ASN A 298 -17.61 11.91 25.68
C ASN A 298 -18.87 11.54 26.47
N LEU A 299 -19.28 10.28 26.45
CA LEU A 299 -20.41 9.78 27.26
C LEU A 299 -20.12 9.91 28.76
N LYS A 300 -18.94 9.50 29.25
CA LYS A 300 -18.52 9.65 30.62
C LYS A 300 -18.46 11.11 31.08
N GLN A 301 -18.13 12.02 30.16
CA GLN A 301 -18.05 13.47 30.41
C GLN A 301 -19.38 14.21 30.14
N LEU A 302 -20.47 13.48 29.80
CA LEU A 302 -21.79 14.03 29.47
C LEU A 302 -21.77 15.07 28.34
N ARG A 303 -20.85 14.91 27.37
CA ARG A 303 -20.69 15.78 26.20
C ARG A 303 -21.46 15.23 25.00
N PHE A 304 -22.75 15.59 24.89
CA PHE A 304 -23.64 14.98 23.90
C PHE A 304 -23.35 15.40 22.45
N SER A 305 -23.01 16.67 22.20
CA SER A 305 -22.74 17.12 20.82
C SER A 305 -21.54 16.41 20.18
N PRO A 306 -20.32 16.34 20.79
CA PRO A 306 -19.22 15.56 20.25
C PRO A 306 -19.48 14.04 20.28
N LEU A 307 -20.32 13.53 21.18
CA LEU A 307 -20.74 12.13 21.20
C LEU A 307 -21.46 11.75 19.90
N TRP A 308 -22.44 12.55 19.45
CA TRP A 308 -23.16 12.30 18.19
C TRP A 308 -22.25 12.28 16.97
N SER A 309 -21.27 13.19 16.94
CA SER A 309 -20.26 13.19 15.86
C SER A 309 -19.48 11.88 15.85
N LYS A 310 -19.01 11.41 17.00
CA LYS A 310 -18.25 10.16 17.11
C LYS A 310 -19.08 8.92 16.79
N LEU A 311 -20.35 8.90 17.13
CA LEU A 311 -21.25 7.81 16.75
C LEU A 311 -21.45 7.72 15.22
N LYS A 312 -21.53 8.86 14.53
CA LYS A 312 -21.58 8.90 13.06
C LYS A 312 -20.26 8.39 12.44
N GLU A 313 -19.12 8.82 12.97
CA GLU A 313 -17.81 8.34 12.54
C GLU A 313 -17.68 6.81 12.75
N MET A 314 -18.10 6.30 13.91
CA MET A 314 -18.13 4.84 14.18
C MET A 314 -18.96 4.09 13.14
N LEU A 315 -20.16 4.58 12.81
CA LEU A 315 -20.99 3.96 11.80
C LEU A 315 -20.32 3.97 10.43
N GLY A 316 -19.73 5.10 10.03
CA GLY A 316 -19.02 5.24 8.76
C GLY A 316 -17.83 4.28 8.63
N PHE A 317 -16.93 4.29 9.61
CA PHE A 317 -15.77 3.40 9.61
C PHE A 317 -16.14 1.93 9.78
N GLY A 318 -17.21 1.63 10.53
CA GLY A 318 -17.74 0.27 10.67
C GLY A 318 -18.27 -0.29 9.34
N ILE A 319 -19.01 0.52 8.57
CA ILE A 319 -19.50 0.14 7.24
C ILE A 319 -18.31 -0.02 6.26
N ASP A 320 -17.32 0.87 6.31
CA ASP A 320 -16.13 0.80 5.45
C ASP A 320 -15.32 -0.45 5.72
N LEU A 321 -15.02 -0.75 7.00
CA LEU A 321 -14.32 -1.97 7.40
C LEU A 321 -15.07 -3.23 6.97
N TYR A 322 -16.38 -3.28 7.26
CA TYR A 322 -17.21 -4.42 6.87
C TYR A 322 -17.18 -4.63 5.35
N TYR A 323 -17.29 -3.55 4.57
CA TYR A 323 -17.23 -3.64 3.11
C TYR A 323 -15.88 -4.17 2.62
N LYS A 324 -14.77 -3.68 3.19
CA LYS A 324 -13.41 -4.10 2.84
C LYS A 324 -13.18 -5.58 3.13
N GLU A 325 -13.52 -6.02 4.35
CA GLU A 325 -13.42 -7.43 4.74
C GLU A 325 -14.34 -8.33 3.91
N TYR A 326 -15.56 -7.89 3.63
CA TYR A 326 -16.50 -8.62 2.79
C TYR A 326 -15.95 -8.83 1.37
N ARG A 327 -15.40 -7.78 0.74
CA ARG A 327 -14.81 -7.88 -0.59
C ARG A 327 -13.57 -8.78 -0.62
N GLN A 328 -12.71 -8.64 0.35
CA GLN A 328 -11.53 -9.50 0.46
C GLN A 328 -11.94 -10.97 0.64
N ASN A 329 -12.88 -11.25 1.53
CA ASN A 329 -13.41 -12.60 1.74
C ASN A 329 -14.08 -13.17 0.48
N GLN A 330 -14.78 -12.36 -0.33
CA GLN A 330 -15.35 -12.82 -1.60
C GLN A 330 -14.26 -13.28 -2.56
N VAL A 331 -13.17 -12.51 -2.68
CA VAL A 331 -12.04 -12.88 -3.55
C VAL A 331 -11.43 -14.19 -3.08
N TYR A 332 -11.05 -14.29 -1.80
CA TYR A 332 -10.43 -15.50 -1.26
C TYR A 332 -11.34 -16.75 -1.38
N LYS A 333 -12.64 -16.62 -1.15
CA LYS A 333 -13.60 -17.72 -1.34
C LYS A 333 -13.65 -18.27 -2.78
N ARG A 334 -13.35 -17.43 -3.77
CA ARG A 334 -13.33 -17.83 -5.17
C ARG A 334 -11.97 -18.39 -5.61
N VAL A 335 -10.86 -17.88 -5.07
CA VAL A 335 -9.52 -18.24 -5.52
C VAL A 335 -8.92 -19.41 -4.75
N GLN A 336 -9.14 -19.51 -3.44
CA GLN A 336 -8.56 -20.58 -2.59
C GLN A 336 -8.95 -22.01 -3.01
N PRO A 337 -10.17 -22.30 -3.48
CA PRO A 337 -10.49 -23.65 -3.99
C PRO A 337 -9.68 -24.05 -5.23
N VAL A 338 -9.18 -23.09 -6.00
CA VAL A 338 -8.37 -23.32 -7.19
C VAL A 338 -6.92 -23.55 -6.83
N LEU A 339 -6.35 -22.62 -6.06
CA LEU A 339 -4.98 -22.67 -5.54
C LEU A 339 -4.97 -22.13 -4.12
N ASP A 340 -4.41 -22.89 -3.19
CA ASP A 340 -4.32 -22.50 -1.79
C ASP A 340 -3.39 -21.30 -1.60
N LEU A 341 -3.97 -20.11 -1.71
CA LEU A 341 -3.31 -18.82 -1.44
C LEU A 341 -3.61 -18.43 0.01
N ILE A 342 -2.54 -18.23 0.78
CA ILE A 342 -2.65 -17.84 2.18
C ILE A 342 -3.29 -16.45 2.28
N GLY A 343 -4.38 -16.34 3.04
CA GLY A 343 -5.12 -15.10 3.26
C GLY A 343 -4.48 -14.20 4.33
N ASP A 344 -5.01 -12.97 4.45
CA ASP A 344 -4.61 -12.05 5.52
C ASP A 344 -5.28 -12.41 6.84
N HIS A 345 -4.67 -11.97 7.93
CA HIS A 345 -5.27 -12.05 9.24
C HIS A 345 -6.37 -10.98 9.40
N LYS A 346 -7.39 -11.28 10.21
CA LYS A 346 -8.30 -10.23 10.68
C LYS A 346 -7.57 -9.32 11.65
N ILE A 347 -7.75 -8.01 11.50
CA ILE A 347 -7.07 -7.03 12.35
C ILE A 347 -7.43 -7.17 13.82
N SER A 348 -8.70 -7.51 14.14
CA SER A 348 -9.13 -7.81 15.50
C SER A 348 -8.35 -8.98 16.14
N HIS A 349 -8.05 -10.03 15.36
CA HIS A 349 -7.24 -11.15 15.81
C HIS A 349 -5.79 -10.74 16.09
N LEU A 350 -5.21 -9.87 15.27
CA LEU A 350 -3.87 -9.32 15.51
C LEU A 350 -3.83 -8.49 16.81
N GLU A 351 -4.87 -7.69 17.08
CA GLU A 351 -4.97 -6.96 18.34
C GLU A 351 -5.08 -7.90 19.56
N GLU A 352 -5.85 -8.99 19.43
CA GLU A 352 -5.96 -10.01 20.48
C GLU A 352 -4.60 -10.66 20.81
N ILE A 353 -3.81 -11.02 19.80
CA ILE A 353 -2.47 -11.60 19.97
C ILE A 353 -1.57 -10.66 20.81
N LEU A 354 -1.60 -9.36 20.52
CA LEU A 354 -0.79 -8.39 21.27
C LEU A 354 -1.25 -8.25 22.71
N LYS A 355 -2.56 -8.31 22.98
CA LYS A 355 -3.14 -8.22 24.30
C LYS A 355 -2.87 -9.45 25.16
N GLU A 356 -2.84 -10.66 24.59
CA GLU A 356 -2.62 -11.90 25.34
C GLU A 356 -1.34 -11.89 26.17
N LYS A 357 -0.27 -11.26 25.67
CA LYS A 357 1.04 -11.22 26.32
C LYS A 357 1.48 -9.82 26.73
N ASP A 358 0.59 -8.83 26.62
CA ASP A 358 0.90 -7.41 26.86
C ASP A 358 2.16 -6.93 26.08
N LEU A 359 2.29 -7.39 24.83
CA LEU A 359 3.50 -7.19 24.03
C LEU A 359 3.58 -5.79 23.46
N PHE A 360 2.46 -5.25 22.98
CA PHE A 360 2.42 -3.96 22.32
C PHE A 360 0.98 -3.43 22.23
N SER A 361 0.79 -2.10 22.19
CA SER A 361 -0.53 -1.50 22.11
C SER A 361 -0.88 -0.98 20.72
N PHE A 362 -2.09 -1.24 20.26
CA PHE A 362 -2.65 -0.60 19.07
C PHE A 362 -2.78 0.93 19.22
N ASP A 363 -2.75 1.48 20.43
CA ASP A 363 -2.81 2.93 20.68
C ASP A 363 -1.58 3.68 20.12
N VAL A 364 -0.49 2.97 19.81
CA VAL A 364 0.69 3.55 19.17
C VAL A 364 0.41 3.93 17.71
N ALA A 365 -0.63 3.35 17.08
CA ALA A 365 -1.10 3.68 15.73
C ALA A 365 0.02 3.62 14.67
N THR A 366 0.78 2.52 14.63
CA THR A 366 1.83 2.28 13.64
C THR A 366 1.72 0.90 13.03
N GLU A 367 2.40 0.67 11.90
CA GLU A 367 2.51 -0.65 11.29
C GLU A 367 3.27 -1.68 12.17
N ALA A 368 3.96 -1.24 13.22
CA ALA A 368 4.56 -2.14 14.20
C ALA A 368 3.50 -3.05 14.85
N CYS A 369 2.28 -2.53 15.08
CA CYS A 369 1.16 -3.33 15.62
C CYS A 369 0.89 -4.55 14.74
N LEU A 370 0.79 -4.34 13.43
CA LEU A 370 0.56 -5.42 12.46
C LEU A 370 1.77 -6.35 12.39
N SER A 371 2.97 -5.80 12.24
CA SER A 371 4.19 -6.59 12.05
C SER A 371 4.48 -7.50 13.25
N ILE A 372 4.38 -6.98 14.50
CA ILE A 372 4.60 -7.78 15.72
C ILE A 372 3.58 -8.92 15.80
N ALA A 373 2.30 -8.59 15.64
CA ALA A 373 1.24 -9.58 15.76
C ALA A 373 1.30 -10.64 14.64
N SER A 374 1.56 -10.23 13.40
CA SER A 374 1.69 -11.15 12.26
C SER A 374 2.89 -12.08 12.40
N ILE A 375 4.04 -11.59 12.89
CA ILE A 375 5.21 -12.44 13.16
C ILE A 375 4.83 -13.56 14.14
N ILE A 376 4.16 -13.21 15.25
CA ILE A 376 3.77 -14.19 16.27
C ILE A 376 2.69 -15.13 15.74
N SER A 377 1.73 -14.62 14.98
CA SER A 377 0.68 -15.44 14.35
C SER A 377 1.26 -16.45 13.38
N CYS A 378 2.15 -16.03 12.49
CA CYS A 378 2.83 -16.91 11.53
C CYS A 378 3.69 -17.96 12.24
N ALA A 379 4.43 -17.58 13.28
CA ALA A 379 5.21 -18.49 14.09
C ALA A 379 4.33 -19.59 14.71
N ARG A 380 3.18 -19.22 15.28
CA ARG A 380 2.19 -20.17 15.83
C ARG A 380 1.54 -21.04 14.75
N ALA A 381 1.41 -20.52 13.53
CA ALA A 381 0.88 -21.25 12.38
C ALA A 381 1.91 -22.20 11.72
N GLY A 382 3.12 -22.33 12.26
CA GLY A 382 4.14 -23.26 11.81
C GLY A 382 5.03 -22.78 10.67
N TYR A 383 5.17 -21.45 10.49
CA TYR A 383 6.15 -20.91 9.56
C TYR A 383 7.56 -21.25 10.02
N ASN A 384 8.46 -21.49 9.07
CA ASN A 384 9.83 -21.92 9.32
C ASN A 384 10.79 -20.76 9.60
N GLY A 385 10.38 -19.53 9.36
CA GLY A 385 11.14 -18.32 9.63
C GLY A 385 10.36 -17.06 9.33
N MET A 386 10.85 -15.93 9.85
CA MET A 386 10.25 -14.60 9.64
C MET A 386 11.31 -13.58 9.24
N VAL A 387 10.94 -12.70 8.32
CA VAL A 387 11.80 -11.59 7.85
C VAL A 387 11.06 -10.27 8.04
N ASN A 388 11.74 -9.29 8.65
CA ASN A 388 11.27 -7.91 8.78
C ASN A 388 12.08 -7.02 7.83
N VAL A 389 11.43 -6.49 6.77
CA VAL A 389 12.07 -5.70 5.70
C VAL A 389 11.73 -4.22 5.89
N TYR A 390 12.73 -3.35 5.97
CA TYR A 390 12.49 -1.96 6.27
C TYR A 390 13.63 -1.01 5.86
N PRO A 391 13.35 0.31 5.69
CA PRO A 391 14.39 1.31 5.50
C PRO A 391 15.27 1.43 6.74
N PHE A 392 16.57 1.56 6.59
CA PHE A 392 17.48 1.82 7.72
C PHE A 392 16.93 2.96 8.60
N THR A 393 16.96 2.77 9.90
CA THR A 393 16.36 3.69 10.91
C THR A 393 14.81 3.84 10.86
N CYS A 394 14.08 2.89 10.26
CA CYS A 394 12.63 2.88 10.35
C CYS A 394 12.18 2.66 11.81
N MET A 395 11.47 3.63 12.38
CA MET A 395 11.08 3.57 13.79
C MET A 395 10.10 2.42 14.06
N PRO A 396 8.98 2.23 13.31
CA PRO A 396 8.08 1.11 13.53
C PRO A 396 8.78 -0.25 13.43
N SER A 397 9.62 -0.45 12.43
CA SER A 397 10.30 -1.74 12.23
C SER A 397 11.41 -1.99 13.25
N THR A 398 12.13 -0.96 13.70
CA THR A 398 13.07 -1.07 14.82
C THR A 398 12.36 -1.48 16.11
N THR A 399 11.19 -0.88 16.38
CA THR A 399 10.32 -1.26 17.51
C THR A 399 9.84 -2.70 17.36
N THR A 400 9.38 -3.11 16.17
CA THR A 400 8.99 -4.49 15.88
C THR A 400 10.11 -5.45 16.26
N SER A 401 11.33 -5.20 15.79
CA SER A 401 12.48 -6.07 16.07
C SER A 401 12.81 -6.15 17.55
N ALA A 402 12.76 -5.04 18.26
CA ALA A 402 13.02 -5.02 19.70
C ALA A 402 12.02 -5.89 20.48
N VAL A 403 10.75 -5.86 20.08
CA VAL A 403 9.67 -6.62 20.76
C VAL A 403 9.68 -8.10 20.38
N VAL A 404 9.91 -8.43 19.08
CA VAL A 404 9.73 -9.82 18.62
C VAL A 404 10.94 -10.72 18.84
N LYS A 405 12.17 -10.18 18.88
CA LYS A 405 13.38 -11.00 19.03
C LYS A 405 13.33 -11.96 20.23
N PRO A 406 12.97 -11.52 21.45
CA PRO A 406 12.83 -12.43 22.57
C PRO A 406 11.78 -13.52 22.31
N ALA A 407 10.59 -13.15 21.82
CA ALA A 407 9.50 -14.08 21.56
C ALA A 407 9.87 -15.13 20.51
N MET A 408 10.55 -14.74 19.42
CA MET A 408 10.99 -15.65 18.37
C MET A 408 12.08 -16.60 18.85
N SER A 409 12.97 -16.13 19.74
CA SER A 409 13.98 -16.95 20.38
C SER A 409 13.32 -18.01 21.29
N GLU A 410 12.30 -17.64 22.08
CA GLU A 410 11.54 -18.58 22.91
C GLU A 410 10.81 -19.65 22.07
N LEU A 411 10.29 -19.25 20.90
CA LEU A 411 9.60 -20.16 19.98
C LEU A 411 10.57 -21.03 19.15
N GLY A 412 11.86 -20.75 19.17
CA GLY A 412 12.87 -21.46 18.40
C GLY A 412 12.75 -21.25 16.89
N ILE A 413 12.13 -20.13 16.45
CA ILE A 413 11.92 -19.83 15.03
C ILE A 413 12.90 -18.75 14.57
N PRO A 414 13.64 -18.96 13.48
CA PRO A 414 14.54 -17.98 12.91
C PRO A 414 13.83 -16.65 12.59
N TYR A 415 14.42 -15.56 13.04
CA TYR A 415 13.99 -14.19 12.73
C TYR A 415 15.13 -13.37 12.17
N TRP A 416 14.91 -12.75 11.02
CA TRP A 416 15.91 -11.94 10.34
C TRP A 416 15.43 -10.53 10.08
N GLU A 417 16.32 -9.56 10.30
CA GLU A 417 16.11 -8.15 9.97
C GLU A 417 16.83 -7.83 8.66
N ALA A 418 16.11 -7.21 7.75
CA ALA A 418 16.61 -6.79 6.44
C ALA A 418 16.47 -5.26 6.30
N PRO A 419 17.36 -4.46 6.92
CA PRO A 419 17.41 -3.02 6.75
C PRO A 419 18.09 -2.64 5.42
N TYR A 420 17.53 -1.68 4.69
CA TYR A 420 18.02 -1.16 3.40
C TYR A 420 18.29 0.35 3.46
#